data_c579c3ff9cc1a8b1b726ed79d4ac1c52
#
_entry.id   c579c3ff9cc1a8b1b726ed79d4ac1c52
#
_cell.length_a   1.000
_cell.length_b   1.000
_cell.length_c   1.000
_cell.angle_alpha   90.00
_cell.angle_beta   90.00
_cell.angle_gamma   90.00
#
_symmetry.space_group_name_H-M   'P 1'
#
loop_
_entity.id
_entity.type
_entity.pdbx_description
1 polymer ?
#
loop_
_entity_poly.entity_id
_entity_poly.type
_entity_poly.pdbx_seq_one_letter_code
_entity_poly.pdbx_strand_id
1 'polypeptide(L)'
;SDMAAKIKSGDLVKVIRGTDRGKEGTVKQVLKDDRLIVEGVQIVKKHVRATQQGQQAGIVAVEAPIHRSNVMVIDPETKQPSRVGITVKEEARDGKVKTVRVRVAKKSGKELA
;
A
#
# COMPACT_ATOMS: atom_id res chain seq x y z
N SER A 1 -10.45 -6.65 -8.76
CA SER A 1 -11.28 -5.47 -8.88
C SER A 1 -10.41 -4.25 -9.16
N ASP A 2 -11.00 -3.24 -9.74
CA ASP A 2 -10.30 -1.99 -10.05
C ASP A 2 -9.73 -1.32 -8.79
N MET A 3 -10.27 -1.63 -7.66
CA MET A 3 -9.84 -1.03 -6.40
C MET A 3 -8.48 -1.57 -5.94
N ALA A 4 -8.17 -2.82 -6.23
CA ALA A 4 -6.86 -3.38 -5.90
C ALA A 4 -5.74 -2.72 -6.71
N ALA A 5 -6.05 -2.24 -7.93
CA ALA A 5 -5.07 -1.57 -8.78
C ALA A 5 -4.75 -0.14 -8.32
N LYS A 6 -5.52 0.40 -7.38
CA LYS A 6 -5.33 1.79 -6.91
C LYS A 6 -4.26 1.93 -5.85
N ILE A 7 -3.89 0.84 -5.19
CA ILE A 7 -2.82 0.82 -4.19
C ILE A 7 -1.77 -0.17 -4.65
N LYS A 8 -0.53 0.25 -4.64
CA LYS A 8 0.60 -0.58 -5.06
C LYS A 8 1.64 -0.69 -3.96
N SER A 9 2.46 -1.73 -4.05
CA SER A 9 3.67 -1.84 -3.24
C SER A 9 4.53 -0.60 -3.45
N GLY A 10 5.04 -0.05 -2.36
CA GLY A 10 5.82 1.18 -2.38
C GLY A 10 5.04 2.45 -2.07
N ASP A 11 3.71 2.39 -2.11
CA ASP A 11 2.88 3.55 -1.78
C ASP A 11 2.96 3.86 -0.29
N LEU A 12 3.04 5.15 0.03
CA LEU A 12 2.89 5.61 1.41
C LEU A 12 1.40 5.74 1.71
N VAL A 13 0.95 5.09 2.78
CA VAL A 13 -0.45 5.09 3.17
C VAL A 13 -0.61 5.47 4.63
N LYS A 14 -1.79 5.94 4.98
CA LYS A 14 -2.17 6.25 6.35
C LYS A 14 -3.34 5.37 6.75
N VAL A 15 -3.28 4.80 7.95
CA VAL A 15 -4.37 4.01 8.50
C VAL A 15 -5.47 4.97 8.97
N ILE A 16 -6.68 4.76 8.49
CA ILE A 16 -7.82 5.63 8.78
C ILE A 16 -8.85 4.99 9.70
N ARG A 17 -8.72 3.70 9.97
CA ARG A 17 -9.64 2.94 10.84
C ARG A 17 -8.89 1.87 11.61
N GLY A 18 -9.43 1.51 12.77
CA GLY A 18 -8.90 0.43 13.58
C GLY A 18 -7.93 0.89 14.64
N THR A 19 -7.30 -0.08 15.29
CA THR A 19 -6.38 0.17 16.41
C THR A 19 -5.19 1.03 16.04
N ASP A 20 -4.72 0.91 14.80
CA ASP A 20 -3.54 1.65 14.34
C ASP A 20 -3.87 2.96 13.63
N ARG A 21 -5.10 3.42 13.78
CA ARG A 21 -5.54 4.68 13.17
C ARG A 21 -4.55 5.81 13.43
N GLY A 22 -4.18 6.47 12.36
CA GLY A 22 -3.22 7.58 12.39
C GLY A 22 -1.80 7.19 12.04
N LYS A 23 -1.47 5.90 12.07
CA LYS A 23 -0.14 5.46 11.66
C LYS A 23 0.03 5.54 10.16
N GLU A 24 1.25 5.81 9.74
CA GLU A 24 1.64 5.87 8.33
C GLU A 24 2.71 4.83 8.08
N GLY A 25 2.72 4.29 6.88
CA GLY A 25 3.73 3.33 6.49
C GLY A 25 3.71 3.07 5.00
N THR A 26 4.75 2.42 4.53
CA THR A 26 4.89 2.04 3.13
C THR A 26 4.29 0.66 2.92
N VAL A 27 3.51 0.50 1.86
CA VAL A 27 2.96 -0.80 1.47
C VAL A 27 4.12 -1.69 1.02
N LYS A 28 4.30 -2.80 1.73
CA LYS A 28 5.35 -3.78 1.42
C LYS A 28 4.87 -4.79 0.39
N GLN A 29 3.60 -5.16 0.46
CA GLN A 29 3.04 -6.20 -0.39
C GLN A 29 1.54 -6.04 -0.53
N VAL A 30 1.03 -6.27 -1.72
CA VAL A 30 -0.40 -6.33 -2.00
C VAL A 30 -0.78 -7.79 -2.10
N LEU A 31 -1.75 -8.19 -1.30
CA LEU A 31 -2.20 -9.59 -1.20
C LEU A 31 -3.57 -9.75 -1.87
N LYS A 32 -4.04 -10.99 -1.91
CA LYS A 32 -5.39 -11.31 -2.37
C LYS A 32 -6.43 -10.81 -1.35
N ASP A 33 -7.67 -10.72 -1.78
CA ASP A 33 -8.82 -10.36 -0.93
C ASP A 33 -8.71 -8.95 -0.34
N ASP A 34 -8.16 -8.03 -1.13
CA ASP A 34 -8.06 -6.61 -0.78
C ASP A 34 -7.28 -6.37 0.52
N ARG A 35 -6.23 -7.16 0.75
CA ARG A 35 -5.38 -7.03 1.92
C ARG A 35 -3.98 -6.57 1.54
N LEU A 36 -3.36 -5.87 2.45
CA LEU A 36 -2.04 -5.28 2.27
C LEU A 36 -1.17 -5.59 3.49
N ILE A 37 0.14 -5.67 3.25
CA ILE A 37 1.12 -5.62 4.33
C ILE A 37 1.72 -4.21 4.30
N VAL A 38 1.60 -3.50 5.41
CA VAL A 38 2.11 -2.13 5.54
C VAL A 38 3.16 -2.11 6.64
N GLU A 39 4.31 -1.52 6.33
CA GLU A 39 5.42 -1.46 7.26
C GLU A 39 5.03 -0.75 8.55
N GLY A 40 5.28 -1.39 9.69
CA GLY A 40 5.01 -0.83 11.02
C GLY A 40 3.55 -0.83 11.43
N VAL A 41 2.66 -1.43 10.64
CA VAL A 41 1.21 -1.40 10.87
C VAL A 41 0.70 -2.82 11.12
N GLN A 42 -0.27 -2.97 12.00
CA GLN A 42 -0.91 -4.23 12.33
C GLN A 42 0.10 -5.24 12.89
N ILE A 43 0.99 -4.77 13.74
CA ILE A 43 2.02 -5.61 14.35
C ILE A 43 1.37 -6.61 15.30
N VAL A 44 1.66 -7.88 15.09
CA VAL A 44 1.22 -8.96 15.96
C VAL A 44 2.43 -9.77 16.41
N LYS A 45 2.33 -10.37 17.57
CA LYS A 45 3.39 -11.24 18.09
C LYS A 45 3.10 -12.66 17.68
N LYS A 46 4.07 -13.32 17.10
CA LYS A 46 3.98 -14.72 16.69
C LYS A 46 4.98 -15.55 17.48
N HIS A 47 4.51 -16.72 17.93
CA HIS A 47 5.41 -17.72 18.48
C HIS A 47 6.06 -18.48 17.32
N VAL A 48 7.37 -18.48 17.29
CA VAL A 48 8.14 -19.19 16.29
C VAL A 48 8.82 -20.37 16.96
N ARG A 49 8.64 -21.56 16.38
CA ARG A 49 9.32 -22.77 16.85
C ARG A 49 10.59 -22.95 16.03
N ALA A 50 11.63 -23.47 16.68
CA ALA A 50 12.86 -23.84 16.01
C ALA A 50 12.62 -25.14 15.24
N THR A 51 12.13 -25.02 14.01
CA THR A 51 11.81 -26.17 13.15
C THR A 51 12.87 -26.47 12.13
N GLN A 52 13.79 -25.54 11.93
CA GLN A 52 14.87 -25.68 10.97
C GLN A 52 16.19 -25.30 11.62
N GLN A 53 17.26 -25.85 11.08
CA GLN A 53 18.59 -25.54 11.55
C GLN A 53 18.88 -24.05 11.41
N GLY A 54 19.39 -23.44 12.48
CA GLY A 54 19.71 -22.02 12.49
C GLY A 54 18.55 -21.12 12.90
N GLN A 55 17.34 -21.65 13.03
CA GLN A 55 16.18 -20.92 13.46
C GLN A 55 16.10 -20.93 14.99
N GLN A 56 15.80 -19.78 15.57
CA GLN A 56 15.60 -19.70 17.04
C GLN A 56 14.12 -19.70 17.35
N ALA A 57 13.75 -20.45 18.38
CA ALA A 57 12.42 -20.39 18.93
C ALA A 57 12.24 -19.07 19.69
N GLY A 58 11.06 -18.50 19.67
CA GLY A 58 10.81 -17.27 20.41
C GLY A 58 9.55 -16.57 19.93
N ILE A 59 9.42 -15.33 20.37
CA ILE A 59 8.33 -14.46 19.97
C ILE A 59 8.89 -13.40 19.02
N VAL A 60 8.30 -13.30 17.84
CA VAL A 60 8.68 -12.28 16.86
C VAL A 60 7.50 -11.38 16.56
N ALA A 61 7.78 -10.11 16.32
CA ALA A 61 6.78 -9.14 15.87
C ALA A 61 6.75 -9.16 14.34
N VAL A 62 5.56 -9.35 13.79
CA VAL A 62 5.37 -9.36 12.34
C VAL A 62 4.18 -8.50 11.98
N GLU A 63 4.19 -7.93 10.79
CA GLU A 63 3.07 -7.18 10.27
C GLU A 63 2.01 -8.16 9.76
N ALA A 64 0.80 -8.07 10.31
CA ALA A 64 -0.34 -8.83 9.81
C ALA A 64 -1.00 -8.05 8.66
N PRO A 65 -1.70 -8.75 7.76
CA PRO A 65 -2.43 -8.07 6.70
C PRO A 65 -3.49 -7.11 7.24
N ILE A 66 -3.63 -5.98 6.59
CA ILE A 66 -4.68 -5.00 6.87
C ILE A 66 -5.56 -4.86 5.63
N HIS A 67 -6.86 -4.72 5.83
CA HIS A 67 -7.76 -4.55 4.70
C HIS A 67 -7.55 -3.18 4.05
N ARG A 68 -7.60 -3.16 2.74
CA ARG A 68 -7.38 -1.95 1.94
C ARG A 68 -8.30 -0.79 2.34
N SER A 69 -9.54 -1.08 2.72
CA SER A 69 -10.49 -0.04 3.12
C SER A 69 -10.09 0.70 4.40
N ASN A 70 -9.12 0.17 5.13
CA ASN A 70 -8.65 0.77 6.38
C ASN A 70 -7.49 1.73 6.18
N VAL A 71 -7.05 1.92 4.95
CA VAL A 71 -5.93 2.81 4.63
C VAL A 71 -6.28 3.74 3.48
N MET A 72 -5.57 4.86 3.39
CA MET A 72 -5.64 5.76 2.23
C MET A 72 -4.22 6.13 1.82
N VAL A 73 -4.01 6.26 0.52
CA VAL A 73 -2.74 6.71 -0.02
C VAL A 73 -2.53 8.17 0.40
N ILE A 74 -1.30 8.50 0.76
CA ILE A 74 -0.94 9.88 1.11
C ILE A 74 -0.56 10.62 -0.16
N ASP A 75 -1.25 11.74 -0.39
CA ASP A 75 -0.97 12.61 -1.54
C ASP A 75 0.44 13.18 -1.40
N PRO A 76 1.31 12.98 -2.39
CA PRO A 76 2.69 13.44 -2.29
C PRO A 76 2.83 14.96 -2.25
N GLU A 77 1.84 15.69 -2.73
CA GLU A 77 1.87 17.14 -2.73
C GLU A 77 1.30 17.72 -1.44
N THR A 78 0.11 17.30 -1.04
CA THR A 78 -0.53 17.86 0.17
C THR A 78 -0.07 17.17 1.46
N LYS A 79 0.55 15.99 1.36
CA LYS A 79 0.96 15.15 2.49
C LYS A 79 -0.22 14.67 3.32
N GLN A 80 -1.39 14.63 2.74
CA GLN A 80 -2.63 14.19 3.41
C GLN A 80 -3.24 12.99 2.72
N PRO A 81 -4.05 12.20 3.44
CA PRO A 81 -4.74 11.08 2.82
C PRO A 81 -5.63 11.55 1.68
N SER A 82 -5.59 10.83 0.58
CA SER A 82 -6.37 11.14 -0.61
C SER A 82 -6.93 9.88 -1.23
N ARG A 83 -8.05 10.00 -1.89
CA ARG A 83 -8.53 8.95 -2.76
C ARG A 83 -7.65 8.87 -3.99
N VAL A 84 -7.54 7.68 -4.54
CA VAL A 84 -6.79 7.45 -5.78
C VAL A 84 -7.80 7.33 -6.92
N GLY A 85 -7.57 8.10 -7.96
CA GLY A 85 -8.31 7.98 -9.21
C GLY A 85 -7.44 7.43 -10.30
N ILE A 86 -8.07 6.96 -11.36
CA ILE A 86 -7.40 6.53 -12.58
C ILE A 86 -7.72 7.53 -13.67
N THR A 87 -6.70 8.05 -14.29
CA THR A 87 -6.86 8.92 -15.46
C THR A 87 -6.07 8.35 -16.63
N VAL A 88 -6.24 8.96 -17.79
CA VAL A 88 -5.63 8.50 -19.03
C VAL A 88 -4.79 9.62 -19.57
N LYS A 89 -3.58 9.31 -20.03
CA LYS A 89 -2.74 10.28 -20.71
C LYS A 89 -2.08 9.65 -21.93
N GLU A 90 -1.61 10.47 -22.83
CA GLU A 90 -0.87 10.01 -23.98
C GLU A 90 0.62 10.05 -23.69
N GLU A 91 1.32 9.00 -24.09
CA GLU A 91 2.78 8.91 -24.00
C GLU A 91 3.37 8.50 -25.32
N ALA A 92 4.45 9.16 -25.69
CA ALA A 92 5.24 8.75 -26.84
C ALA A 92 6.22 7.66 -26.42
N ARG A 93 6.10 6.48 -27.02
CA ARG A 93 7.00 5.36 -26.81
C ARG A 93 7.38 4.76 -28.14
N ASP A 94 8.68 4.59 -28.37
CA ASP A 94 9.22 3.97 -29.57
C ASP A 94 8.67 4.60 -30.85
N GLY A 95 8.58 5.94 -30.84
CA GLY A 95 8.07 6.69 -32.00
C GLY A 95 6.57 6.63 -32.22
N LYS A 96 5.84 6.03 -31.27
CA LYS A 96 4.38 5.91 -31.34
C LYS A 96 3.74 6.56 -30.11
N VAL A 97 2.56 7.14 -30.31
CA VAL A 97 1.76 7.69 -29.21
C VAL A 97 0.84 6.59 -28.70
N LYS A 98 0.92 6.32 -27.41
CA LYS A 98 0.07 5.32 -26.74
C LYS A 98 -0.71 5.98 -25.63
N THR A 99 -1.92 5.50 -25.44
CA THR A 99 -2.76 5.89 -24.32
C THR A 99 -2.44 4.99 -23.13
N VAL A 100 -2.08 5.58 -22.01
CA VAL A 100 -1.76 4.84 -20.78
C VAL A 100 -2.64 5.29 -19.63
N ARG A 101 -2.94 4.35 -18.72
CA ARG A 101 -3.69 4.63 -17.51
C ARG A 101 -2.71 4.98 -16.41
N VAL A 102 -2.98 6.05 -15.68
CA VAL A 102 -2.14 6.49 -14.56
C VAL A 102 -2.99 6.71 -13.33
N ARG A 103 -2.39 6.49 -12.18
CA ARG A 103 -3.03 6.75 -10.90
C ARG A 103 -2.76 8.20 -10.50
N VAL A 104 -3.76 8.85 -9.95
CA VAL A 104 -3.60 10.21 -9.43
C VAL A 104 -4.17 10.30 -8.02
N ALA A 105 -3.55 11.12 -7.18
CA ALA A 105 -4.11 11.49 -5.91
C ALA A 105 -5.18 12.55 -6.17
N LYS A 106 -6.44 12.23 -5.89
CA LYS A 106 -7.55 13.12 -6.26
C LYS A 106 -7.49 14.48 -5.59
N LYS A 107 -6.89 14.55 -4.41
CA LYS A 107 -6.82 15.79 -3.64
C LYS A 107 -6.04 16.88 -4.35
N SER A 108 -4.89 16.54 -4.93
CA SER A 108 -4.04 17.50 -5.66
C SER A 108 -4.07 17.31 -7.16
N GLY A 109 -4.52 16.16 -7.63
CA GLY A 109 -4.40 15.77 -9.03
C GLY A 109 -3.02 15.25 -9.40
N LYS A 110 -2.12 15.10 -8.42
CA LYS A 110 -0.75 14.67 -8.66
C LYS A 110 -0.71 13.21 -9.07
N GLU A 111 0.06 12.93 -10.11
CA GLU A 111 0.27 11.56 -10.58
C GLU A 111 1.08 10.76 -9.56
N LEU A 112 0.67 9.52 -9.34
CA LEU A 112 1.35 8.59 -8.45
C LEU A 112 2.22 7.62 -9.25
N ALA A 113 3.32 7.23 -8.63
CA ALA A 113 4.27 6.33 -9.27
C ALA A 113 3.67 4.94 -9.58
#